data_c900b5776fc8d1c643e9ebd7a7818f33
#
_entry.id   c900b5776fc8d1c643e9ebd7a7818f33
#
_cell.length_a   1.000
_cell.length_b   1.000
_cell.length_c   1.000
_cell.angle_alpha   90.00
_cell.angle_beta   90.00
_cell.angle_gamma   90.00
#
_symmetry.space_group_name_H-M   'P 1'
#
loop_
_entity.id
_entity.type
_entity.pdbx_description
1 polymer ?
#
loop_
_entity_poly.entity_id
_entity_poly.type
_entity_poly.pdbx_seq_one_letter_code
_entity_poly.pdbx_strand_id
1 'polypeptide(L)'
;GKTVVGELAVALSLSTGSRAFYTTPIKALSNQKFTDFQKRYGEARVGLLTGDTSINPDAPIIVMTTEVLRNMIYMGADLSNLSHVVLDEVHYLADRFRGPVWEEVLIHLPQHTKVIALSATVSNAEEFGEWIGQVRGSCDVIISETRPVPLFQHMLVDGELYDVYAPSRRGSGQSQRLNPELLYACSPQGRRAHQRRFRSRPATVITLDRADLLPAIVFIFSRAGCEDAVREVIASGVTLTNRSQAEQIRRIAEEATAMIPPEDYAVLGIDSWIKALERGIA
;
A
#
# COMPACT_ATOMS: atom_id res chain seq x y z
N GLY A 1 12.31 6.56 -4.71
CA GLY A 1 11.34 7.02 -3.74
C GLY A 1 11.79 6.83 -2.28
N LYS A 2 10.88 7.02 -1.34
CA LYS A 2 11.13 6.95 0.14
C LYS A 2 11.88 5.68 0.57
N THR A 3 11.54 4.54 0.00
CA THR A 3 12.18 3.24 0.27
C THR A 3 13.71 3.28 0.16
N VAL A 4 14.26 4.03 -0.81
CA VAL A 4 15.72 4.15 -1.02
C VAL A 4 16.40 4.76 0.21
N VAL A 5 15.75 5.70 0.89
CA VAL A 5 16.29 6.32 2.12
C VAL A 5 16.39 5.28 3.24
N GLY A 6 15.34 4.46 3.44
CA GLY A 6 15.38 3.36 4.40
C GLY A 6 16.42 2.30 4.04
N GLU A 7 16.58 1.96 2.76
CA GLU A 7 17.61 1.04 2.29
C GLU A 7 19.03 1.59 2.48
N LEU A 8 19.22 2.91 2.33
CA LEU A 8 20.49 3.56 2.63
C LEU A 8 20.87 3.41 4.12
N ALA A 9 19.90 3.63 5.02
CA ALA A 9 20.12 3.44 6.45
C ALA A 9 20.53 2.01 6.81
N VAL A 10 19.88 1.02 6.19
CA VAL A 10 20.26 -0.41 6.32
C VAL A 10 21.71 -0.64 5.82
N ALA A 11 22.05 -0.11 4.65
CA ALA A 11 23.41 -0.25 4.08
C ALA A 11 24.48 0.40 4.98
N LEU A 12 24.19 1.57 5.54
CA LEU A 12 25.06 2.26 6.49
C LEU A 12 25.29 1.42 7.77
N SER A 13 24.25 0.82 8.33
CA SER A 13 24.39 -0.08 9.49
C SER A 13 25.29 -1.24 9.18
N LEU A 14 25.09 -1.90 8.06
CA LEU A 14 25.93 -3.03 7.64
C LEU A 14 27.39 -2.62 7.45
N SER A 15 27.67 -1.44 6.91
CA SER A 15 29.05 -0.96 6.69
C SER A 15 29.83 -0.71 7.99
N THR A 16 29.12 -0.47 9.10
CA THR A 16 29.69 -0.29 10.44
C THR A 16 29.66 -1.53 11.31
N GLY A 17 29.17 -2.66 10.79
CA GLY A 17 29.00 -3.90 11.55
C GLY A 17 27.86 -3.83 12.59
N SER A 18 26.96 -2.85 12.47
CA SER A 18 25.82 -2.65 13.37
C SER A 18 24.56 -3.30 12.83
N ARG A 19 23.51 -3.37 13.67
CA ARG A 19 22.19 -3.88 13.28
C ARG A 19 21.30 -2.74 12.78
N ALA A 20 20.41 -3.08 11.86
CA ALA A 20 19.31 -2.22 11.41
C ALA A 20 17.97 -2.94 11.56
N PHE A 21 16.96 -2.25 12.06
CA PHE A 21 15.58 -2.73 12.05
C PHE A 21 14.75 -1.94 11.05
N TYR A 22 13.98 -2.65 10.24
CA TYR A 22 13.03 -2.06 9.30
C TYR A 22 11.63 -2.46 9.74
N THR A 23 10.84 -1.50 10.21
CA THR A 23 9.50 -1.78 10.69
C THR A 23 8.42 -1.35 9.70
N THR A 24 7.34 -2.10 9.65
CA THR A 24 6.15 -1.81 8.85
C THR A 24 4.88 -1.93 9.70
N PRO A 25 3.77 -1.28 9.31
CA PRO A 25 2.53 -1.33 10.09
C PRO A 25 1.78 -2.65 10.00
N ILE A 26 2.05 -3.49 9.02
CA ILE A 26 1.32 -4.74 8.80
C ILE A 26 2.24 -5.86 8.31
N LYS A 27 1.90 -7.10 8.71
CA LYS A 27 2.65 -8.31 8.36
C LYS A 27 2.90 -8.48 6.86
N ALA A 28 1.92 -8.19 6.02
CA ALA A 28 2.06 -8.36 4.57
C ALA A 28 3.20 -7.49 4.00
N LEU A 29 3.32 -6.25 4.45
CA LEU A 29 4.41 -5.36 4.06
C LEU A 29 5.76 -5.83 4.62
N SER A 30 5.78 -6.37 5.85
CA SER A 30 7.00 -6.98 6.42
C SER A 30 7.47 -8.16 5.56
N ASN A 31 6.58 -9.06 5.18
CA ASN A 31 6.92 -10.21 4.33
C ASN A 31 7.48 -9.78 2.96
N GLN A 32 6.84 -8.81 2.32
CA GLN A 32 7.30 -8.27 1.05
C GLN A 32 8.71 -7.67 1.18
N LYS A 33 8.92 -6.82 2.19
CA LYS A 33 10.21 -6.16 2.42
C LYS A 33 11.29 -7.16 2.80
N PHE A 34 10.96 -8.20 3.57
CA PHE A 34 11.85 -9.30 3.91
C PHE A 34 12.36 -10.02 2.64
N THR A 35 11.45 -10.39 1.74
CA THR A 35 11.81 -11.02 0.47
C THR A 35 12.69 -10.12 -0.41
N ASP A 36 12.38 -8.82 -0.48
CA ASP A 36 13.17 -7.85 -1.23
C ASP A 36 14.60 -7.71 -0.66
N PHE A 37 14.72 -7.68 0.67
CA PHE A 37 16.02 -7.58 1.32
C PHE A 37 16.83 -8.88 1.21
N GLN A 38 16.20 -10.06 1.29
CA GLN A 38 16.89 -11.33 1.05
C GLN A 38 17.50 -11.39 -0.35
N LYS A 39 16.77 -10.97 -1.37
CA LYS A 39 17.28 -10.89 -2.76
C LYS A 39 18.48 -9.97 -2.88
N ARG A 40 18.52 -8.88 -2.11
CA ARG A 40 19.55 -7.85 -2.19
C ARG A 40 20.78 -8.13 -1.32
N TYR A 41 20.58 -8.60 -0.09
CA TYR A 41 21.63 -8.74 0.92
C TYR A 41 22.00 -10.20 1.23
N GLY A 42 21.25 -11.17 0.72
CA GLY A 42 21.37 -12.60 0.99
C GLY A 42 20.58 -13.06 2.21
N GLU A 43 20.12 -14.30 2.19
CA GLU A 43 19.24 -14.89 3.21
C GLU A 43 19.85 -14.88 4.62
N ALA A 44 21.17 -15.16 4.72
CA ALA A 44 21.85 -15.21 6.01
C ALA A 44 21.92 -13.85 6.75
N ARG A 45 21.71 -12.73 6.05
CA ARG A 45 21.81 -11.38 6.62
C ARG A 45 20.48 -10.76 6.98
N VAL A 46 19.37 -11.40 6.63
CA VAL A 46 18.04 -10.84 6.79
C VAL A 46 17.18 -11.75 7.65
N GLY A 47 16.55 -11.18 8.66
CA GLY A 47 15.58 -11.85 9.51
C GLY A 47 14.20 -11.23 9.41
N LEU A 48 13.18 -11.97 9.82
CA LEU A 48 11.79 -11.55 9.88
C LEU A 48 11.22 -11.85 11.25
N LEU A 49 10.65 -10.83 11.90
CA LEU A 49 9.94 -10.96 13.17
C LEU A 49 8.53 -10.38 13.04
N THR A 50 7.52 -11.23 13.14
CA THR A 50 6.11 -10.84 13.20
C THR A 50 5.45 -11.51 14.40
N GLY A 51 4.19 -11.22 14.69
CA GLY A 51 3.49 -11.79 15.85
C GLY A 51 3.46 -13.31 15.89
N ASP A 52 3.61 -13.97 14.75
CA ASP A 52 3.50 -15.44 14.60
C ASP A 52 4.67 -16.06 13.83
N THR A 53 5.66 -15.28 13.42
CA THR A 53 6.78 -15.75 12.59
C THR A 53 8.09 -15.19 13.12
N SER A 54 9.08 -16.06 13.31
CA SER A 54 10.46 -15.69 13.68
C SER A 54 11.43 -16.44 12.79
N ILE A 55 12.12 -15.72 11.91
CA ILE A 55 13.12 -16.24 10.99
C ILE A 55 14.41 -15.46 11.20
N ASN A 56 15.52 -16.13 11.48
CA ASN A 56 16.86 -15.56 11.66
C ASN A 56 16.87 -14.30 12.56
N PRO A 57 16.45 -14.41 13.85
CA PRO A 57 16.25 -13.26 14.74
C PRO A 57 17.53 -12.49 15.08
N ASP A 58 18.70 -13.12 14.89
CA ASP A 58 19.99 -12.52 15.17
C ASP A 58 20.65 -11.87 13.94
N ALA A 59 19.98 -11.87 12.81
CA ALA A 59 20.48 -11.26 11.59
C ALA A 59 20.80 -9.76 11.78
N PRO A 60 21.79 -9.23 11.04
CA PRO A 60 22.11 -7.80 11.09
C PRO A 60 21.00 -6.90 10.55
N ILE A 61 20.13 -7.40 9.68
CA ILE A 61 18.94 -6.72 9.20
C ILE A 61 17.72 -7.49 9.69
N ILE A 62 16.85 -6.85 10.46
CA ILE A 62 15.57 -7.44 10.87
C ILE A 62 14.43 -6.63 10.30
N VAL A 63 13.57 -7.31 9.54
CA VAL A 63 12.27 -6.76 9.13
C VAL A 63 11.21 -7.21 10.14
N MET A 64 10.39 -6.30 10.62
CA MET A 64 9.40 -6.62 11.64
C MET A 64 8.17 -5.71 11.58
N THR A 65 7.12 -6.06 12.29
CA THR A 65 6.04 -5.10 12.54
C THR A 65 6.42 -4.16 13.70
N THR A 66 5.86 -2.94 13.69
CA THR A 66 6.19 -1.93 14.71
C THR A 66 5.80 -2.40 16.12
N GLU A 67 4.73 -3.18 16.25
CA GLU A 67 4.29 -3.78 17.50
C GLU A 67 5.33 -4.76 18.07
N VAL A 68 6.02 -5.50 17.21
CA VAL A 68 7.09 -6.41 17.64
C VAL A 68 8.26 -5.62 18.22
N LEU A 69 8.67 -4.54 17.55
CA LEU A 69 9.74 -3.67 18.08
C LEU A 69 9.37 -3.09 19.43
N ARG A 70 8.14 -2.56 19.59
CA ARG A 70 7.65 -2.08 20.87
C ARG A 70 7.76 -3.15 21.96
N ASN A 71 7.30 -4.38 21.66
CA ASN A 71 7.33 -5.48 22.61
C ASN A 71 8.78 -5.86 22.99
N MET A 72 9.71 -5.86 22.04
CA MET A 72 11.15 -6.09 22.30
C MET A 72 11.71 -5.04 23.27
N ILE A 73 11.37 -3.77 23.09
CA ILE A 73 11.77 -2.69 23.99
C ILE A 73 11.24 -2.94 25.40
N TYR A 74 9.96 -3.26 25.56
CA TYR A 74 9.36 -3.54 26.87
C TYR A 74 9.90 -4.79 27.55
N MET A 75 10.32 -5.79 26.78
CA MET A 75 10.97 -7.00 27.30
C MET A 75 12.44 -6.78 27.67
N GLY A 76 12.98 -5.58 27.46
CA GLY A 76 14.39 -5.27 27.75
C GLY A 76 15.37 -5.95 26.80
N ALA A 77 15.01 -6.14 25.55
CA ALA A 77 15.92 -6.70 24.53
C ALA A 77 17.19 -5.84 24.43
N ASP A 78 18.34 -6.49 24.23
CA ASP A 78 19.59 -5.77 24.00
C ASP A 78 19.59 -5.08 22.63
N LEU A 79 19.52 -3.75 22.67
CA LEU A 79 19.55 -2.87 21.51
C LEU A 79 20.85 -2.07 21.39
N SER A 80 21.91 -2.45 22.14
CA SER A 80 23.17 -1.72 22.21
C SER A 80 23.87 -1.62 20.84
N ASN A 81 23.75 -2.64 20.00
CA ASN A 81 24.30 -2.67 18.64
C ASN A 81 23.32 -2.22 17.54
N LEU A 82 22.17 -1.64 17.92
CA LEU A 82 21.17 -1.16 16.97
C LEU A 82 21.48 0.29 16.57
N SER A 83 21.99 0.48 15.35
CA SER A 83 22.37 1.82 14.87
C SER A 83 21.24 2.58 14.20
N HIS A 84 20.37 1.89 13.44
CA HIS A 84 19.28 2.53 12.71
C HIS A 84 17.97 1.75 12.84
N VAL A 85 16.88 2.49 12.96
CA VAL A 85 15.51 1.98 12.86
C VAL A 85 14.79 2.75 11.76
N VAL A 86 14.24 2.03 10.80
CA VAL A 86 13.34 2.59 9.79
C VAL A 86 11.90 2.32 10.22
N LEU A 87 11.15 3.37 10.44
CA LEU A 87 9.71 3.33 10.69
C LEU A 87 8.99 3.63 9.37
N ASP A 88 8.57 2.57 8.67
CA ASP A 88 7.85 2.74 7.42
C ASP A 88 6.36 3.03 7.67
N GLU A 89 5.77 3.84 6.78
CA GLU A 89 4.38 4.28 6.84
C GLU A 89 4.01 4.94 8.19
N VAL A 90 4.89 5.80 8.70
CA VAL A 90 4.73 6.44 10.03
C VAL A 90 3.45 7.27 10.17
N HIS A 91 2.75 7.59 9.08
CA HIS A 91 1.44 8.24 9.12
C HIS A 91 0.36 7.41 9.86
N TYR A 92 0.59 6.10 10.10
CA TYR A 92 -0.22 5.30 11.01
C TYR A 92 -0.20 5.81 12.46
N LEU A 93 0.72 6.69 12.81
CA LEU A 93 0.71 7.39 14.10
C LEU A 93 -0.58 8.20 14.32
N ALA A 94 -1.21 8.69 13.26
CA ALA A 94 -2.53 9.32 13.32
C ALA A 94 -3.70 8.35 13.56
N ASP A 95 -3.47 7.03 13.49
CA ASP A 95 -4.50 6.04 13.80
C ASP A 95 -4.78 5.98 15.29
N ARG A 96 -6.07 6.09 15.66
CA ARG A 96 -6.52 6.15 17.07
C ARG A 96 -6.10 4.93 17.89
N PHE A 97 -6.00 3.76 17.27
CA PHE A 97 -5.74 2.50 17.97
C PHE A 97 -4.27 2.09 17.89
N ARG A 98 -3.61 2.40 16.79
CA ARG A 98 -2.23 1.98 16.52
C ARG A 98 -1.20 3.09 16.77
N GLY A 99 -1.60 4.36 16.68
CA GLY A 99 -0.71 5.50 16.89
C GLY A 99 0.18 5.40 18.12
N PRO A 100 -0.36 5.06 19.30
CA PRO A 100 0.44 4.90 20.52
C PRO A 100 1.64 3.96 20.39
N VAL A 101 1.58 2.95 19.50
CA VAL A 101 2.69 2.01 19.28
C VAL A 101 3.92 2.72 18.72
N TRP A 102 3.73 3.64 17.76
CA TRP A 102 4.82 4.43 17.16
C TRP A 102 5.38 5.43 18.15
N GLU A 103 4.51 6.09 18.93
CA GLU A 103 4.92 7.02 19.99
C GLU A 103 5.79 6.30 21.02
N GLU A 104 5.36 5.16 21.54
CA GLU A 104 6.10 4.36 22.52
C GLU A 104 7.46 3.93 21.96
N VAL A 105 7.53 3.49 20.71
CA VAL A 105 8.80 3.13 20.05
C VAL A 105 9.73 4.35 19.98
N LEU A 106 9.24 5.50 19.53
CA LEU A 106 10.04 6.72 19.41
C LEU A 106 10.59 7.20 20.76
N ILE A 107 9.77 7.12 21.82
CA ILE A 107 10.15 7.54 23.17
C ILE A 107 11.18 6.61 23.80
N HIS A 108 11.00 5.29 23.64
CA HIS A 108 11.77 4.29 24.39
C HIS A 108 12.96 3.70 23.64
N LEU A 109 13.12 3.96 22.34
CA LEU A 109 14.34 3.57 21.61
C LEU A 109 15.59 4.23 22.24
N PRO A 110 16.74 3.52 22.33
CA PRO A 110 17.98 4.09 22.79
C PRO A 110 18.34 5.38 22.05
N GLN A 111 18.87 6.39 22.73
CA GLN A 111 19.17 7.70 22.13
C GLN A 111 20.25 7.63 21.03
N HIS A 112 21.16 6.65 21.10
CA HIS A 112 22.18 6.46 20.08
C HIS A 112 21.61 5.88 18.77
N THR A 113 20.43 5.25 18.79
CA THR A 113 19.78 4.69 17.61
C THR A 113 19.19 5.79 16.74
N LYS A 114 19.61 5.90 15.49
CA LYS A 114 19.07 6.84 14.53
C LYS A 114 17.73 6.35 13.98
N VAL A 115 16.75 7.24 13.89
CA VAL A 115 15.41 6.92 13.40
C VAL A 115 15.21 7.55 12.02
N ILE A 116 14.72 6.75 11.08
CA ILE A 116 14.29 7.18 9.76
C ILE A 116 12.79 6.95 9.64
N ALA A 117 12.00 8.01 9.71
CA ALA A 117 10.54 7.95 9.58
C ALA A 117 10.14 8.19 8.12
N LEU A 118 9.53 7.17 7.49
CA LEU A 118 9.03 7.26 6.12
C LEU A 118 7.51 7.39 6.14
N SER A 119 6.99 8.41 5.48
CA SER A 119 5.55 8.68 5.48
C SER A 119 5.01 8.90 4.07
N ALA A 120 3.71 8.65 3.89
CA ALA A 120 2.94 9.21 2.80
C ALA A 120 2.79 10.74 3.00
N THR A 121 1.90 11.39 2.26
CA THR A 121 1.56 12.80 2.50
C THR A 121 0.90 12.95 3.87
N VAL A 122 1.52 13.75 4.75
CA VAL A 122 1.00 14.11 6.06
C VAL A 122 0.73 15.62 6.05
N SER A 123 -0.47 16.02 6.45
CA SER A 123 -0.87 17.44 6.47
C SER A 123 -0.13 18.29 7.51
N ASN A 124 0.41 17.64 8.56
CA ASN A 124 1.10 18.26 9.69
C ASN A 124 2.53 17.72 9.89
N ALA A 125 3.26 17.50 8.79
CA ALA A 125 4.61 16.91 8.84
C ALA A 125 5.61 17.74 9.68
N GLU A 126 5.49 19.06 9.66
CA GLU A 126 6.37 19.97 10.42
C GLU A 126 6.13 19.82 11.93
N GLU A 127 4.87 19.88 12.39
CA GLU A 127 4.49 19.68 13.79
C GLU A 127 4.95 18.31 14.32
N PHE A 128 4.78 17.28 13.48
CA PHE A 128 5.24 15.94 13.81
C PHE A 128 6.77 15.88 13.90
N GLY A 129 7.48 16.53 13.00
CA GLY A 129 8.94 16.63 13.04
C GLY A 129 9.46 17.38 14.28
N GLU A 130 8.78 18.45 14.70
CA GLU A 130 9.09 19.16 15.92
C GLU A 130 8.94 18.28 17.16
N TRP A 131 7.85 17.51 17.24
CA TRP A 131 7.63 16.56 18.32
C TRP A 131 8.72 15.46 18.36
N ILE A 132 9.08 14.88 17.22
CA ILE A 132 10.20 13.93 17.14
C ILE A 132 11.50 14.59 17.62
N GLY A 133 11.75 15.83 17.21
CA GLY A 133 12.91 16.61 17.63
C GLY A 133 12.98 16.79 19.15
N GLN A 134 11.85 17.04 19.81
CA GLN A 134 11.77 17.13 21.27
C GLN A 134 12.10 15.80 21.96
N VAL A 135 11.63 14.69 21.40
CA VAL A 135 11.84 13.35 21.98
C VAL A 135 13.24 12.81 21.69
N ARG A 136 13.79 13.07 20.49
CA ARG A 136 15.04 12.47 19.98
C ARG A 136 16.23 13.43 19.89
N GLY A 137 16.05 14.68 20.31
CA GLY A 137 17.09 15.72 20.31
C GLY A 137 17.16 16.54 19.04
N SER A 138 16.89 15.97 17.86
CA SER A 138 16.80 16.72 16.59
C SER A 138 16.01 15.90 15.56
N CYS A 139 15.38 16.59 14.61
CA CYS A 139 14.68 15.98 13.48
C CYS A 139 14.77 16.87 12.25
N ASP A 140 15.22 16.33 11.13
CA ASP A 140 15.20 16.98 9.83
C ASP A 140 13.96 16.52 9.05
N VAL A 141 13.05 17.44 8.74
CA VAL A 141 11.85 17.16 7.98
C VAL A 141 12.09 17.44 6.50
N ILE A 142 12.00 16.40 5.67
CA ILE A 142 12.19 16.51 4.22
C ILE A 142 10.87 16.24 3.52
N ILE A 143 10.32 17.28 2.89
CA ILE A 143 9.05 17.23 2.15
C ILE A 143 9.36 17.26 0.65
N SER A 144 8.78 16.32 -0.10
CA SER A 144 8.84 16.30 -1.56
C SER A 144 7.44 16.09 -2.15
N GLU A 145 6.95 17.08 -2.86
CA GLU A 145 5.63 17.05 -3.52
C GLU A 145 5.72 16.58 -4.97
N THR A 146 6.94 16.36 -5.49
CA THR A 146 7.14 15.91 -6.86
C THR A 146 6.70 14.46 -7.01
N ARG A 147 5.66 14.22 -7.77
CA ARG A 147 5.19 12.87 -8.13
C ARG A 147 5.88 12.41 -9.41
N PRO A 148 6.62 11.28 -9.40
CA PRO A 148 7.24 10.74 -10.63
C PRO A 148 6.18 10.30 -11.66
N VAL A 149 5.00 9.86 -11.17
CA VAL A 149 3.84 9.55 -12.01
C VAL A 149 2.74 10.54 -11.65
N PRO A 150 2.22 11.31 -12.62
CA PRO A 150 1.10 12.22 -12.37
C PRO A 150 -0.13 11.49 -11.85
N LEU A 151 -0.87 12.14 -10.96
CA LEU A 151 -2.15 11.65 -10.47
C LEU A 151 -3.26 12.54 -11.03
N PHE A 152 -4.09 11.94 -11.86
CA PHE A 152 -5.32 12.57 -12.36
C PHE A 152 -6.51 12.09 -11.55
N GLN A 153 -7.42 12.97 -11.22
CA GLN A 153 -8.62 12.66 -10.45
C GLN A 153 -9.84 12.79 -11.34
N HIS A 154 -10.62 11.71 -11.40
CA HIS A 154 -11.85 11.64 -12.17
C HIS A 154 -13.02 11.23 -11.26
N MET A 155 -14.22 11.59 -11.67
CA MET A 155 -15.46 11.14 -11.06
C MET A 155 -16.37 10.55 -12.13
N LEU A 156 -16.88 9.35 -11.85
CA LEU A 156 -17.86 8.69 -12.71
C LEU A 156 -19.26 9.08 -12.27
N VAL A 157 -19.98 9.83 -13.09
CA VAL A 157 -21.37 10.27 -12.84
C VAL A 157 -22.25 9.79 -13.98
N ASP A 158 -23.27 9.00 -13.67
CA ASP A 158 -24.22 8.42 -14.64
C ASP A 158 -23.53 7.74 -15.85
N GLY A 159 -22.25 7.31 -15.62
CA GLY A 159 -21.36 6.57 -16.50
C GLY A 159 -20.59 7.37 -17.48
N GLU A 160 -20.55 8.64 -17.30
CA GLU A 160 -19.57 9.52 -17.93
C GLU A 160 -18.48 9.87 -16.94
N LEU A 161 -17.26 9.89 -17.43
CA LEU A 161 -16.07 10.20 -16.65
C LEU A 161 -15.77 11.69 -16.78
N TYR A 162 -15.73 12.37 -15.66
CA TYR A 162 -15.43 13.80 -15.57
C TYR A 162 -14.11 14.01 -14.83
N ASP A 163 -13.27 14.91 -15.34
CA ASP A 163 -12.16 15.43 -14.53
C ASP A 163 -12.70 16.16 -13.31
N VAL A 164 -12.12 15.91 -12.14
CA VAL A 164 -12.53 16.60 -10.89
C VAL A 164 -12.20 18.08 -10.95
N TYR A 165 -11.06 18.43 -11.56
CA TYR A 165 -10.59 19.80 -11.66
C TYR A 165 -10.61 20.30 -13.11
N ALA A 166 -10.94 21.57 -13.27
CA ALA A 166 -10.84 22.24 -14.56
C ALA A 166 -9.36 22.37 -15.01
N PRO A 167 -9.07 22.31 -16.32
CA PRO A 167 -7.71 22.46 -16.81
C PRO A 167 -7.11 23.79 -16.35
N SER A 168 -5.96 23.72 -15.65
CA SER A 168 -5.21 24.89 -15.21
C SER A 168 -4.58 25.56 -16.41
N ARG A 169 -4.75 26.89 -16.56
CA ARG A 169 -3.88 27.65 -17.48
C ARG A 169 -2.46 27.61 -16.93
N ARG A 170 -1.50 27.17 -17.76
CA ARG A 170 -0.07 27.14 -17.39
C ARG A 170 0.36 28.48 -16.81
N GLY A 171 0.86 28.49 -15.58
CA GLY A 171 1.51 29.63 -14.97
C GLY A 171 0.81 30.34 -13.81
N SER A 172 -0.39 29.91 -13.39
CA SER A 172 -1.01 30.49 -12.19
C SER A 172 -0.90 29.52 -11.03
N GLY A 173 -0.21 29.92 -9.95
CA GLY A 173 -0.22 29.23 -8.65
C GLY A 173 -1.59 29.28 -7.95
N GLN A 174 -2.67 29.19 -8.72
CA GLN A 174 -4.05 29.26 -8.22
C GLN A 174 -4.54 27.88 -7.82
N SER A 175 -5.27 27.82 -6.71
CA SER A 175 -6.02 26.67 -6.23
C SER A 175 -6.77 25.96 -7.36
N GLN A 176 -6.67 24.63 -7.41
CA GLN A 176 -7.37 23.79 -8.38
C GLN A 176 -8.87 24.07 -8.31
N ARG A 177 -9.44 24.63 -9.39
CA ARG A 177 -10.89 24.93 -9.47
C ARG A 177 -11.63 23.67 -9.88
N LEU A 178 -12.72 23.35 -9.19
CA LEU A 178 -13.60 22.25 -9.56
C LEU A 178 -14.16 22.43 -10.98
N ASN A 179 -14.28 21.31 -11.70
CA ASN A 179 -14.82 21.28 -13.06
C ASN A 179 -16.32 21.68 -13.04
N PRO A 180 -16.71 22.75 -13.76
CA PRO A 180 -18.11 23.19 -13.81
C PRO A 180 -19.08 22.14 -14.40
N GLU A 181 -18.61 21.33 -15.36
CA GLU A 181 -19.41 20.26 -15.97
C GLU A 181 -19.71 19.17 -14.97
N LEU A 182 -18.73 18.77 -14.15
CA LEU A 182 -18.92 17.84 -13.05
C LEU A 182 -19.92 18.39 -12.02
N LEU A 183 -19.78 19.67 -11.64
CA LEU A 183 -20.70 20.32 -10.71
C LEU A 183 -22.13 20.33 -11.25
N TYR A 184 -22.29 20.59 -12.55
CA TYR A 184 -23.60 20.52 -13.20
C TYR A 184 -24.15 19.08 -13.21
N ALA A 185 -23.35 18.08 -13.60
CA ALA A 185 -23.75 16.68 -13.61
C ALA A 185 -24.19 16.18 -12.22
N CYS A 186 -23.55 16.67 -11.16
CA CYS A 186 -23.89 16.34 -9.77
C CYS A 186 -25.10 17.15 -9.25
N SER A 187 -25.55 18.19 -9.94
CA SER A 187 -26.67 19.03 -9.52
C SER A 187 -28.02 18.33 -9.65
N PRO A 188 -29.09 18.79 -8.94
CA PRO A 188 -30.43 18.25 -9.13
C PRO A 188 -30.97 18.39 -10.56
N GLN A 189 -30.56 19.44 -11.27
CA GLN A 189 -30.90 19.68 -12.68
C GLN A 189 -30.23 18.70 -13.60
N GLY A 190 -28.90 18.50 -13.44
CA GLY A 190 -28.12 17.53 -14.20
C GLY A 190 -28.61 16.10 -13.99
N ARG A 191 -28.89 15.69 -12.74
CA ARG A 191 -29.44 14.35 -12.40
C ARG A 191 -30.83 14.08 -12.99
N ARG A 192 -31.65 15.11 -13.25
CA ARG A 192 -32.93 14.96 -13.94
C ARG A 192 -32.81 14.81 -15.43
N ALA A 193 -31.77 15.45 -16.03
CA ALA A 193 -31.46 15.34 -17.45
C ALA A 193 -30.90 13.95 -17.81
N HIS A 194 -30.13 13.36 -16.89
CA HIS A 194 -29.61 12.00 -17.03
C HIS A 194 -30.53 11.07 -16.26
N GLN A 195 -31.41 10.35 -16.96
CA GLN A 195 -32.25 9.32 -16.34
C GLN A 195 -31.39 8.46 -15.42
N ARG A 196 -31.74 8.36 -14.11
CA ARG A 196 -31.03 7.57 -13.09
C ARG A 196 -30.77 6.15 -13.59
N ARG A 197 -29.68 5.94 -14.27
CA ARG A 197 -29.16 4.61 -14.55
C ARG A 197 -28.28 4.23 -13.36
N PHE A 198 -28.86 3.43 -12.47
CA PHE A 198 -28.07 2.71 -11.47
C PHE A 198 -27.05 1.88 -12.26
N ARG A 199 -25.80 2.29 -12.26
CA ARG A 199 -24.78 1.55 -13.01
C ARG A 199 -24.23 0.46 -12.15
N SER A 200 -24.34 -0.77 -12.65
CA SER A 200 -23.74 -1.96 -12.08
C SER A 200 -22.22 -1.89 -12.13
N ARG A 201 -21.54 -2.63 -11.29
CA ARG A 201 -20.07 -2.77 -11.32
C ARG A 201 -19.52 -3.16 -12.71
N PRO A 202 -20.16 -4.10 -13.46
CA PRO A 202 -19.77 -4.38 -14.83
C PRO A 202 -19.75 -3.17 -15.75
N ALA A 203 -20.75 -2.29 -15.64
CA ALA A 203 -20.80 -1.08 -16.45
C ALA A 203 -19.66 -0.11 -16.13
N THR A 204 -19.24 -0.04 -14.86
CA THR A 204 -18.05 0.73 -14.44
C THR A 204 -16.78 0.17 -15.08
N VAL A 205 -16.59 -1.16 -15.02
CA VAL A 205 -15.43 -1.82 -15.64
C VAL A 205 -15.36 -1.54 -17.14
N ILE A 206 -16.49 -1.68 -17.85
CA ILE A 206 -16.57 -1.37 -19.30
C ILE A 206 -16.25 0.11 -19.59
N THR A 207 -16.68 1.02 -18.71
CA THR A 207 -16.38 2.45 -18.88
C THR A 207 -14.89 2.74 -18.72
N LEU A 208 -14.23 2.11 -17.73
CA LEU A 208 -12.78 2.23 -17.51
C LEU A 208 -11.98 1.64 -18.68
N ASP A 209 -12.39 0.47 -19.18
CA ASP A 209 -11.79 -0.17 -20.34
C ASP A 209 -11.86 0.73 -21.58
N ARG A 210 -13.04 1.28 -21.88
CA ARG A 210 -13.23 2.23 -23.00
C ARG A 210 -12.46 3.53 -22.88
N ALA A 211 -12.16 3.94 -21.66
CA ALA A 211 -11.39 5.15 -21.35
C ALA A 211 -9.86 4.88 -21.29
N ASP A 212 -9.41 3.64 -21.58
CA ASP A 212 -8.00 3.22 -21.48
C ASP A 212 -7.42 3.43 -20.06
N LEU A 213 -8.24 3.16 -19.03
CA LEU A 213 -7.90 3.31 -17.61
C LEU A 213 -7.70 1.97 -16.89
N LEU A 214 -7.42 0.92 -17.64
CA LEU A 214 -7.01 -0.38 -17.08
C LEU A 214 -5.48 -0.54 -17.15
N PRO A 215 -4.87 -1.29 -16.21
CA PRO A 215 -5.50 -2.00 -15.10
C PRO A 215 -6.00 -1.06 -13.99
N ALA A 216 -7.07 -1.45 -13.29
CA ALA A 216 -7.68 -0.67 -12.22
C ALA A 216 -7.82 -1.50 -10.93
N ILE A 217 -7.68 -0.87 -9.76
CA ILE A 217 -7.96 -1.47 -8.46
C ILE A 217 -9.25 -0.85 -7.92
N VAL A 218 -10.23 -1.71 -7.62
CA VAL A 218 -11.50 -1.29 -7.03
C VAL A 218 -11.50 -1.60 -5.53
N PHE A 219 -11.58 -0.56 -4.69
CA PHE A 219 -11.60 -0.71 -3.24
C PHE A 219 -13.02 -0.95 -2.73
N ILE A 220 -13.23 -2.09 -2.08
CA ILE A 220 -14.49 -2.47 -1.44
C ILE A 220 -14.18 -2.84 0.02
N PHE A 221 -14.85 -2.20 0.99
CA PHE A 221 -14.56 -2.35 2.43
C PHE A 221 -15.11 -3.65 3.06
N SER A 222 -15.25 -4.72 2.27
CA SER A 222 -15.76 -6.01 2.72
C SER A 222 -15.22 -7.12 1.84
N ARG A 223 -14.66 -8.19 2.44
CA ARG A 223 -14.20 -9.37 1.70
C ARG A 223 -15.34 -10.01 0.90
N ALA A 224 -16.48 -10.25 1.55
CA ALA A 224 -17.68 -10.76 0.87
C ALA A 224 -18.13 -9.83 -0.27
N GLY A 225 -18.05 -8.50 -0.08
CA GLY A 225 -18.35 -7.52 -1.11
C GLY A 225 -17.39 -7.56 -2.30
N CYS A 226 -16.11 -7.92 -2.10
CA CYS A 226 -15.16 -8.15 -3.18
C CYS A 226 -15.55 -9.40 -4.00
N GLU A 227 -15.84 -10.50 -3.32
CA GLU A 227 -16.29 -11.74 -3.97
C GLU A 227 -17.60 -11.54 -4.74
N ASP A 228 -18.56 -10.80 -4.17
CA ASP A 228 -19.82 -10.45 -4.84
C ASP A 228 -19.56 -9.60 -6.09
N ALA A 229 -18.62 -8.66 -6.01
CA ALA A 229 -18.26 -7.83 -7.16
C ALA A 229 -17.65 -8.64 -8.29
N VAL A 230 -16.74 -9.56 -7.99
CA VAL A 230 -16.17 -10.49 -8.99
C VAL A 230 -17.26 -11.34 -9.62
N ARG A 231 -18.15 -11.96 -8.81
CA ARG A 231 -19.26 -12.77 -9.31
C ARG A 231 -20.20 -11.97 -10.22
N GLU A 232 -20.55 -10.72 -9.85
CA GLU A 232 -21.39 -9.84 -10.65
C GLU A 232 -20.74 -9.54 -12.02
N VAL A 233 -19.44 -9.20 -12.04
CA VAL A 233 -18.71 -8.89 -13.28
C VAL A 233 -18.62 -10.13 -14.18
N ILE A 234 -18.28 -11.29 -13.61
CA ILE A 234 -18.20 -12.56 -14.37
C ILE A 234 -19.58 -12.95 -14.93
N ALA A 235 -20.64 -12.83 -14.14
CA ALA A 235 -22.00 -13.17 -14.58
C ALA A 235 -22.49 -12.28 -15.72
N SER A 236 -22.00 -11.02 -15.81
CA SER A 236 -22.34 -10.11 -16.89
C SER A 236 -21.68 -10.42 -18.23
N GLY A 237 -20.73 -11.39 -18.27
CA GLY A 237 -20.01 -11.76 -19.49
C GLY A 237 -18.82 -10.86 -19.85
N VAL A 238 -18.44 -9.90 -18.99
CA VAL A 238 -17.27 -9.04 -19.21
C VAL A 238 -16.01 -9.89 -19.31
N THR A 239 -15.19 -9.61 -20.31
CA THR A 239 -13.88 -10.23 -20.55
C THR A 239 -12.92 -9.15 -21.04
N LEU A 240 -11.81 -8.98 -20.33
CA LEU A 240 -10.80 -7.96 -20.58
C LEU A 240 -9.52 -8.54 -21.21
N THR A 241 -9.48 -9.85 -21.41
CA THR A 241 -8.35 -10.59 -21.97
C THR A 241 -8.70 -11.17 -23.33
N ASN A 242 -7.71 -11.35 -24.18
CA ASN A 242 -7.84 -12.17 -25.38
C ASN A 242 -7.53 -13.66 -25.06
N ARG A 243 -7.76 -14.54 -26.04
CA ARG A 243 -7.58 -15.99 -25.87
C ARG A 243 -6.16 -16.38 -25.45
N SER A 244 -5.14 -15.79 -26.06
CA SER A 244 -3.74 -16.09 -25.73
C SER A 244 -3.38 -15.66 -24.32
N GLN A 245 -3.85 -14.49 -23.90
CA GLN A 245 -3.67 -13.99 -22.53
C GLN A 245 -4.39 -14.91 -21.52
N ALA A 246 -5.62 -15.30 -21.79
CA ALA A 246 -6.36 -16.20 -20.91
C ALA A 246 -5.66 -17.56 -20.74
N GLU A 247 -5.13 -18.15 -21.82
CA GLU A 247 -4.35 -19.40 -21.79
C GLU A 247 -3.04 -19.25 -20.97
N GLN A 248 -2.37 -18.12 -21.09
CA GLN A 248 -1.16 -17.83 -20.32
C GLN A 248 -1.47 -17.65 -18.83
N ILE A 249 -2.52 -16.89 -18.51
CA ILE A 249 -2.97 -16.65 -17.13
C ILE A 249 -3.36 -17.97 -16.48
N ARG A 250 -4.12 -18.82 -17.16
CA ARG A 250 -4.50 -20.16 -16.68
C ARG A 250 -3.27 -20.95 -16.26
N ARG A 251 -2.28 -21.06 -17.12
CA ARG A 251 -1.05 -21.81 -16.87
C ARG A 251 -0.32 -21.29 -15.64
N ILE A 252 -0.17 -19.96 -15.50
CA ILE A 252 0.46 -19.35 -14.33
C ILE A 252 -0.34 -19.65 -13.06
N ALA A 253 -1.66 -19.57 -13.12
CA ALA A 253 -2.52 -19.85 -11.97
C ALA A 253 -2.48 -21.31 -11.55
N GLU A 254 -2.50 -22.26 -12.50
CA GLU A 254 -2.35 -23.70 -12.26
C GLU A 254 -0.98 -24.04 -11.65
N GLU A 255 0.11 -23.44 -12.15
CA GLU A 255 1.43 -23.61 -11.57
C GLU A 255 1.50 -23.06 -10.13
N ALA A 256 0.92 -21.89 -9.88
CA ALA A 256 0.90 -21.27 -8.55
C ALA A 256 0.06 -22.05 -7.52
N THR A 257 -0.96 -22.79 -7.99
CA THR A 257 -1.85 -23.59 -7.13
C THR A 257 -1.48 -25.07 -7.07
N ALA A 258 -0.44 -25.50 -7.78
CA ALA A 258 -0.05 -26.92 -7.89
C ALA A 258 0.26 -27.60 -6.54
N MET A 259 0.63 -26.84 -5.51
CA MET A 259 0.91 -27.35 -4.16
C MET A 259 -0.35 -27.51 -3.30
N ILE A 260 -1.51 -27.02 -3.75
CA ILE A 260 -2.78 -27.13 -3.02
C ILE A 260 -3.40 -28.50 -3.31
N PRO A 261 -3.78 -29.26 -2.26
CA PRO A 261 -4.44 -30.55 -2.45
C PRO A 261 -5.76 -30.38 -3.26
N PRO A 262 -6.05 -31.27 -4.21
CA PRO A 262 -7.28 -31.20 -5.03
C PRO A 262 -8.58 -31.18 -4.21
N GLU A 263 -8.61 -31.83 -3.05
CA GLU A 263 -9.73 -31.83 -2.12
C GLU A 263 -10.08 -30.45 -1.58
N ASP A 264 -9.10 -29.54 -1.50
CA ASP A 264 -9.27 -28.17 -0.99
C ASP A 264 -9.73 -27.19 -2.08
N TYR A 265 -9.66 -27.56 -3.37
CA TYR A 265 -10.02 -26.68 -4.49
C TYR A 265 -11.44 -26.15 -4.39
N ALA A 266 -12.40 -27.03 -4.05
CA ALA A 266 -13.80 -26.65 -3.94
C ALA A 266 -14.04 -25.69 -2.76
N VAL A 267 -13.38 -25.94 -1.61
CA VAL A 267 -13.51 -25.12 -0.40
C VAL A 267 -12.89 -23.73 -0.60
N LEU A 268 -11.74 -23.68 -1.27
CA LEU A 268 -11.02 -22.44 -1.56
C LEU A 268 -11.55 -21.71 -2.79
N GLY A 269 -12.45 -22.33 -3.56
CA GLY A 269 -13.03 -21.75 -4.78
C GLY A 269 -12.02 -21.52 -5.91
N ILE A 270 -10.95 -22.32 -5.97
CA ILE A 270 -9.82 -22.16 -6.91
C ILE A 270 -10.30 -22.12 -8.35
N ASP A 271 -11.19 -23.03 -8.77
CA ASP A 271 -11.69 -23.09 -10.15
C ASP A 271 -12.44 -21.82 -10.57
N SER A 272 -13.23 -21.24 -9.65
CA SER A 272 -13.95 -19.99 -9.92
C SER A 272 -13.01 -18.79 -9.97
N TRP A 273 -11.97 -18.82 -9.14
CA TRP A 273 -10.93 -17.80 -9.13
C TRP A 273 -10.09 -17.82 -10.42
N ILE A 274 -9.65 -19.02 -10.88
CA ILE A 274 -8.93 -19.17 -12.15
C ILE A 274 -9.79 -18.67 -13.32
N LYS A 275 -11.09 -19.02 -13.35
CA LYS A 275 -12.00 -18.52 -14.39
C LYS A 275 -12.17 -16.99 -14.38
N ALA A 276 -12.10 -16.36 -13.23
CA ALA A 276 -12.13 -14.91 -13.13
C ALA A 276 -10.82 -14.29 -13.67
N LEU A 277 -9.68 -14.83 -13.26
CA LEU A 277 -8.36 -14.39 -13.73
C LEU A 277 -8.23 -14.48 -15.25
N GLU A 278 -8.71 -15.59 -15.87
CA GLU A 278 -8.71 -15.78 -17.33
C GLU A 278 -9.44 -14.65 -18.06
N ARG A 279 -10.43 -14.03 -17.43
CA ARG A 279 -11.19 -12.90 -17.97
C ARG A 279 -10.56 -11.54 -17.61
N GLY A 280 -9.42 -11.53 -16.91
CA GLY A 280 -8.76 -10.32 -16.44
C GLY A 280 -9.41 -9.69 -15.21
N ILE A 281 -10.13 -10.49 -14.40
CA ILE A 281 -10.78 -10.07 -13.15
C ILE A 281 -10.14 -10.85 -12.00
N ALA A 282 -9.73 -10.14 -10.94
CA ALA A 282 -9.05 -10.72 -9.77
C ALA A 282 -9.71 -10.28 -8.46
#